data_ded562e4b3052cbab8ff3ea7a66fb45a
#
_entry.id   ded562e4b3052cbab8ff3ea7a66fb45a
#
_cell.length_a   1.000
_cell.length_b   1.000
_cell.length_c   1.000
_cell.angle_alpha   90.00
_cell.angle_beta   90.00
_cell.angle_gamma   90.00
#
_symmetry.space_group_name_H-M   'P 1'
#
loop_
_entity.id
_entity.type
_entity.pdbx_description
1 polymer ?
#
loop_
_entity_poly.entity_id
_entity_poly.type
_entity_poly.pdbx_seq_one_letter_code
_entity_poly.pdbx_strand_id
1 'polypeptide(L)'
;MYKRQEVKDRLKAHGGALSGGQQQRLCIARSLAVRPQVLLMDEPCSALDPGSTLKIEETISHLSSSVTIVIVTHNMQQAARVSDNTAFFLSDGGPGQMIETGPTNEIFSRPKDQRTENYVTGRFG
;
A
#
# COMPACT_ATOMS: atom_id res chain seq x y z
N MET A 1 -9.83 -7.03 -16.02
CA MET A 1 -10.44 -6.59 -17.27
C MET A 1 -10.88 -5.11 -17.30
N TYR A 2 -11.06 -4.46 -16.18
CA TYR A 2 -11.54 -3.06 -16.05
C TYR A 2 -10.58 -1.96 -16.50
N LYS A 3 -9.28 -2.22 -16.59
CA LYS A 3 -8.25 -1.15 -16.72
C LYS A 3 -7.89 -0.77 -18.16
N ARG A 4 -8.25 -1.60 -19.14
CA ARG A 4 -8.01 -1.30 -20.55
C ARG A 4 -8.91 -0.17 -21.07
N GLN A 5 -10.07 0.04 -20.47
CA GLN A 5 -11.03 1.07 -20.89
C GLN A 5 -10.61 2.49 -20.53
N GLU A 6 -9.97 2.71 -19.36
CA GLU A 6 -9.56 4.06 -18.91
C GLU A 6 -8.49 4.70 -19.80
N VAL A 7 -7.64 3.90 -20.43
CA VAL A 7 -6.50 4.40 -21.26
C VAL A 7 -6.57 3.95 -22.70
N LYS A 8 -7.64 3.26 -23.10
CA LYS A 8 -7.79 2.67 -24.45
C LYS A 8 -7.55 3.67 -25.58
N ASP A 9 -8.11 4.86 -25.43
CA ASP A 9 -8.04 5.90 -26.45
C ASP A 9 -6.78 6.77 -26.34
N ARG A 10 -5.92 6.48 -25.34
CA ARG A 10 -4.71 7.25 -25.03
C ARG A 10 -3.43 6.42 -25.07
N LEU A 11 -3.45 5.23 -25.71
CA LEU A 11 -2.30 4.31 -25.78
C LEU A 11 -1.06 4.91 -26.44
N LYS A 12 -1.24 5.91 -27.29
CA LYS A 12 -0.15 6.65 -27.97
C LYS A 12 0.22 7.97 -27.24
N ALA A 13 -0.51 8.34 -26.20
CA ALA A 13 -0.22 9.54 -25.43
C ALA A 13 0.99 9.33 -24.52
N HIS A 14 1.70 10.42 -24.22
CA HIS A 14 2.81 10.40 -23.26
C HIS A 14 2.29 9.99 -21.87
N GLY A 15 3.01 9.09 -21.18
CA GLY A 15 2.59 8.60 -19.86
C GLY A 15 2.40 9.70 -18.81
N GLY A 16 3.17 10.79 -18.90
CA GLY A 16 3.03 11.97 -18.05
C GLY A 16 1.71 12.75 -18.24
N ALA A 17 0.93 12.47 -19.29
CA ALA A 17 -0.39 13.05 -19.50
C ALA A 17 -1.51 12.32 -18.74
N LEU A 18 -1.18 11.21 -18.06
CA LEU A 18 -2.09 10.49 -17.18
C LEU A 18 -2.14 11.15 -15.80
N SER A 19 -3.28 11.05 -15.10
CA SER A 19 -3.36 11.45 -13.69
C SER A 19 -2.45 10.58 -12.81
N GLY A 20 -2.05 11.06 -11.62
CA GLY A 20 -1.20 10.31 -10.71
C GLY A 20 -1.74 8.90 -10.41
N GLY A 21 -3.04 8.80 -10.12
CA GLY A 21 -3.68 7.49 -9.90
C GLY A 21 -3.70 6.59 -11.14
N GLN A 22 -3.81 7.16 -12.35
CA GLN A 22 -3.70 6.39 -13.59
C GLN A 22 -2.27 5.91 -13.83
N GLN A 23 -1.27 6.76 -13.56
CA GLN A 23 0.15 6.38 -13.64
C GLN A 23 0.46 5.24 -12.66
N GLN A 24 -0.01 5.35 -11.41
CA GLN A 24 0.20 4.31 -10.40
C GLN A 24 -0.42 2.97 -10.81
N ARG A 25 -1.67 2.97 -11.30
CA ARG A 25 -2.30 1.75 -11.79
C ARG A 25 -1.60 1.18 -13.02
N LEU A 26 -1.02 2.02 -13.88
CA LEU A 26 -0.22 1.59 -15.02
C LEU A 26 1.09 0.92 -14.53
N CYS A 27 1.75 1.47 -13.51
CA CYS A 27 2.93 0.87 -12.90
C CYS A 27 2.61 -0.53 -12.31
N ILE A 28 1.50 -0.66 -11.58
CA ILE A 28 1.03 -1.95 -11.06
C ILE A 28 0.78 -2.93 -12.21
N ALA A 29 0.06 -2.51 -13.26
CA ALA A 29 -0.23 -3.36 -14.41
C ALA A 29 1.04 -3.83 -15.14
N ARG A 30 2.05 -2.95 -15.25
CA ARG A 30 3.36 -3.27 -15.82
C ARG A 30 4.09 -4.31 -14.97
N SER A 31 4.10 -4.15 -13.65
CA SER A 31 4.73 -5.10 -12.73
C SER A 31 4.08 -6.48 -12.76
N LEU A 32 2.77 -6.54 -12.98
CA LEU A 32 2.02 -7.80 -13.11
C LEU A 32 2.23 -8.52 -14.46
N ALA A 33 2.72 -7.82 -15.48
CA ALA A 33 2.91 -8.40 -16.82
C ALA A 33 3.92 -9.56 -16.83
N VAL A 34 4.89 -9.55 -15.90
CA VAL A 34 5.88 -10.63 -15.73
C VAL A 34 5.41 -11.77 -14.81
N ARG A 35 4.16 -11.73 -14.35
CA ARG A 35 3.53 -12.74 -13.47
C ARG A 35 4.33 -13.01 -12.20
N PRO A 36 4.63 -12.01 -11.39
CA PRO A 36 5.40 -12.18 -10.15
C PRO A 36 4.61 -13.00 -9.12
N GLN A 37 5.33 -13.73 -8.28
CA GLN A 37 4.75 -14.39 -7.09
C GLN A 37 4.59 -13.40 -5.94
N VAL A 38 5.46 -12.38 -5.88
CA VAL A 38 5.44 -11.33 -4.86
C VAL A 38 5.51 -9.96 -5.55
N LEU A 39 4.64 -9.05 -5.15
CA LEU A 39 4.61 -7.67 -5.62
C LEU A 39 4.98 -6.73 -4.45
N LEU A 40 6.06 -5.98 -4.62
CA LEU A 40 6.50 -4.99 -3.64
C LEU A 40 5.97 -3.61 -4.02
N MET A 41 5.39 -2.90 -3.08
CA MET A 41 4.87 -1.54 -3.25
C MET A 41 5.43 -0.64 -2.14
N ASP A 42 6.06 0.45 -2.55
CA ASP A 42 6.58 1.46 -1.64
C ASP A 42 5.71 2.72 -1.75
N GLU A 43 5.06 3.09 -0.67
CA GLU A 43 4.15 4.24 -0.55
C GLU A 43 3.19 4.40 -1.75
N PRO A 44 2.39 3.37 -2.10
CA PRO A 44 1.65 3.33 -3.36
C PRO A 44 0.58 4.42 -3.50
N CYS A 45 0.21 5.11 -2.43
CA CYS A 45 -0.84 6.13 -2.42
C CYS A 45 -0.37 7.51 -1.90
N SER A 46 0.90 7.70 -1.57
CA SER A 46 1.39 8.91 -0.88
C SER A 46 1.12 10.24 -1.61
N ALA A 47 1.08 10.21 -2.93
CA ALA A 47 0.86 11.40 -3.78
C ALA A 47 -0.51 11.43 -4.46
N LEU A 48 -1.49 10.66 -3.96
CA LEU A 48 -2.79 10.50 -4.59
C LEU A 48 -3.90 11.22 -3.82
N ASP A 49 -4.88 11.72 -4.54
CA ASP A 49 -6.14 12.18 -3.96
C ASP A 49 -6.94 11.01 -3.35
N PRO A 50 -7.88 11.28 -2.41
CA PRO A 50 -8.64 10.22 -1.73
C PRO A 50 -9.38 9.26 -2.68
N GLY A 51 -9.95 9.78 -3.77
CA GLY A 51 -10.67 8.94 -4.74
C GLY A 51 -9.74 8.02 -5.53
N SER A 52 -8.54 8.48 -5.88
CA SER A 52 -7.51 7.67 -6.52
C SER A 52 -6.93 6.64 -5.55
N THR A 53 -6.76 7.00 -4.27
CA THR A 53 -6.31 6.09 -3.20
C THR A 53 -7.27 4.91 -3.07
N LEU A 54 -8.58 5.15 -2.96
CA LEU A 54 -9.57 4.07 -2.87
C LEU A 54 -9.49 3.10 -4.06
N LYS A 55 -9.31 3.62 -5.28
CA LYS A 55 -9.16 2.77 -6.47
C LYS A 55 -7.90 1.91 -6.46
N ILE A 56 -6.82 2.39 -5.86
CA ILE A 56 -5.60 1.59 -5.66
C ILE A 56 -5.84 0.52 -4.60
N GLU A 57 -6.47 0.86 -3.48
CA GLU A 57 -6.82 -0.08 -2.41
C GLU A 57 -7.73 -1.21 -2.91
N GLU A 58 -8.77 -0.88 -3.68
CA GLU A 58 -9.62 -1.87 -4.36
C GLU A 58 -8.81 -2.77 -5.30
N THR A 59 -7.84 -2.19 -6.01
CA THR A 59 -6.95 -2.95 -6.88
C THR A 59 -6.08 -3.92 -6.10
N ILE A 60 -5.51 -3.49 -4.97
CA ILE A 60 -4.70 -4.31 -4.06
C ILE A 60 -5.55 -5.47 -3.54
N SER A 61 -6.75 -5.19 -3.05
CA SER A 61 -7.68 -6.21 -2.54
C SER A 61 -8.03 -7.27 -3.58
N HIS A 62 -8.23 -6.87 -4.85
CA HIS A 62 -8.47 -7.84 -5.92
C HIS A 62 -7.24 -8.69 -6.26
N LEU A 63 -6.05 -8.12 -6.17
CA LEU A 63 -4.80 -8.79 -6.52
C LEU A 63 -4.32 -9.74 -5.43
N SER A 64 -4.63 -9.46 -4.16
CA SER A 64 -4.17 -10.25 -3.00
C SER A 64 -4.62 -11.71 -3.05
N SER A 65 -5.69 -12.03 -3.80
CA SER A 65 -6.13 -13.41 -4.02
C SER A 65 -5.23 -14.22 -4.97
N SER A 66 -4.36 -13.56 -5.73
CA SER A 66 -3.56 -14.20 -6.80
C SER A 66 -2.06 -13.92 -6.71
N VAL A 67 -1.64 -12.93 -5.93
CA VAL A 67 -0.23 -12.56 -5.75
C VAL A 67 -0.01 -12.09 -4.31
N THR A 68 1.11 -12.50 -3.71
CA THR A 68 1.51 -11.96 -2.40
C THR A 68 1.93 -10.52 -2.57
N ILE A 69 1.35 -9.62 -1.75
CA ILE A 69 1.66 -8.19 -1.82
C ILE A 69 2.35 -7.76 -0.53
N VAL A 70 3.48 -7.08 -0.66
CA VAL A 70 4.18 -6.44 0.45
C VAL A 70 4.13 -4.93 0.22
N ILE A 71 3.58 -4.20 1.18
CA ILE A 71 3.41 -2.74 1.10
C ILE A 71 4.22 -2.09 2.21
N VAL A 72 5.04 -1.11 1.86
CA VAL A 72 5.62 -0.17 2.82
C VAL A 72 4.78 1.09 2.78
N THR A 73 4.28 1.53 3.93
CA THR A 73 3.52 2.77 4.06
C THR A 73 3.61 3.33 5.47
N HIS A 74 3.59 4.66 5.58
CA HIS A 74 3.42 5.37 6.85
C HIS A 74 1.93 5.67 7.14
N ASN A 75 1.04 5.37 6.20
CA ASN A 75 -0.39 5.60 6.38
C ASN A 75 -1.05 4.42 7.09
N MET A 76 -1.24 4.57 8.40
CA MET A 76 -1.86 3.55 9.27
C MET A 76 -3.27 3.16 8.81
N GLN A 77 -4.07 4.12 8.33
CA GLN A 77 -5.42 3.83 7.86
C GLN A 77 -5.40 2.97 6.60
N GLN A 78 -4.44 3.19 5.70
CA GLN A 78 -4.25 2.34 4.54
C GLN A 78 -3.83 0.94 4.97
N ALA A 79 -2.81 0.82 5.82
CA ALA A 79 -2.37 -0.49 6.33
C ALA A 79 -3.53 -1.26 6.97
N ALA A 80 -4.32 -0.61 7.82
CA ALA A 80 -5.47 -1.23 8.47
C ALA A 80 -6.56 -1.73 7.50
N ARG A 81 -6.71 -1.07 6.32
CA ARG A 81 -7.75 -1.45 5.35
C ARG A 81 -7.32 -2.54 4.38
N VAL A 82 -6.04 -2.61 4.01
CA VAL A 82 -5.61 -3.43 2.87
C VAL A 82 -4.72 -4.61 3.23
N SER A 83 -4.22 -4.71 4.47
CA SER A 83 -3.30 -5.78 4.86
C SER A 83 -3.93 -6.81 5.79
N ASP A 84 -3.55 -8.08 5.61
CA ASP A 84 -3.90 -9.18 6.49
C ASP A 84 -2.97 -9.21 7.70
N ASN A 85 -1.68 -8.94 7.48
CA ASN A 85 -0.65 -8.88 8.50
C ASN A 85 0.10 -7.57 8.41
N THR A 86 0.51 -7.03 9.56
CA THR A 86 1.27 -5.79 9.67
C THR A 86 2.55 -6.03 10.47
N ALA A 87 3.66 -5.47 9.98
CA ALA A 87 4.91 -5.38 10.72
C ALA A 87 5.20 -3.90 10.99
N PHE A 88 5.35 -3.56 12.27
CA PHE A 88 5.67 -2.20 12.69
C PHE A 88 7.18 -2.05 12.88
N PHE A 89 7.74 -1.05 12.21
CA PHE A 89 9.15 -0.69 12.30
C PHE A 89 9.31 0.69 12.91
N LEU A 90 10.28 0.83 13.78
CA LEU A 90 10.66 2.12 14.39
C LEU A 90 12.16 2.32 14.31
N SER A 91 12.60 3.55 14.08
CA SER A 91 13.98 3.99 14.18
C SER A 91 14.09 4.97 15.36
N ASP A 92 14.98 4.68 16.28
CA ASP A 92 15.29 5.52 17.43
C ASP A 92 16.75 5.98 17.32
N GLY A 93 17.00 6.85 16.34
CA GLY A 93 18.33 7.39 16.04
C GLY A 93 19.32 6.43 15.39
N GLY A 94 18.89 5.19 15.08
CA GLY A 94 19.68 4.13 14.44
C GLY A 94 18.94 3.48 13.27
N PRO A 95 19.38 2.30 12.80
CA PRO A 95 18.66 1.51 11.80
C PRO A 95 17.27 1.16 12.31
N GLY A 96 16.28 1.16 11.39
CA GLY A 96 14.92 0.74 11.70
C GLY A 96 14.89 -0.70 12.22
N GLN A 97 14.18 -0.93 13.32
CA GLN A 97 14.00 -2.23 13.95
C GLN A 97 12.54 -2.65 13.85
N MET A 98 12.29 -3.91 13.58
CA MET A 98 10.94 -4.47 13.69
C MET A 98 10.56 -4.59 15.16
N ILE A 99 9.56 -3.84 15.57
CA ILE A 99 9.08 -3.77 16.95
C ILE A 99 8.01 -4.83 17.21
N GLU A 100 7.08 -4.93 16.29
CA GLU A 100 5.95 -5.85 16.44
C GLU A 100 5.47 -6.31 15.06
N THR A 101 4.97 -7.55 14.99
CA THR A 101 4.34 -8.10 13.78
C THR A 101 3.22 -9.05 14.15
N GLY A 102 2.19 -9.10 13.33
CA GLY A 102 1.05 -9.98 13.55
C GLY A 102 -0.15 -9.64 12.67
N PRO A 103 -1.31 -10.28 12.93
CA PRO A 103 -2.55 -9.94 12.26
C PRO A 103 -2.87 -8.45 12.41
N THR A 104 -3.24 -7.81 11.30
CA THR A 104 -3.45 -6.36 11.25
C THR A 104 -4.45 -5.88 12.30
N ASN A 105 -5.55 -6.61 12.48
CA ASN A 105 -6.55 -6.26 13.48
C ASN A 105 -5.99 -6.28 14.92
N GLU A 106 -5.06 -7.18 15.25
CA GLU A 106 -4.42 -7.23 16.57
C GLU A 106 -3.45 -6.05 16.75
N ILE A 107 -2.59 -5.79 15.77
CA ILE A 107 -1.62 -4.68 15.80
C ILE A 107 -2.32 -3.32 16.01
N PHE A 108 -3.47 -3.10 15.37
CA PHE A 108 -4.20 -1.83 15.48
C PHE A 108 -5.17 -1.74 16.67
N SER A 109 -5.68 -2.86 17.19
CA SER A 109 -6.66 -2.83 18.29
C SER A 109 -6.09 -3.21 19.65
N ARG A 110 -5.05 -4.04 19.70
CA ARG A 110 -4.46 -4.59 20.92
C ARG A 110 -2.94 -4.80 20.76
N PRO A 111 -2.18 -3.76 20.44
CA PRO A 111 -0.73 -3.87 20.36
C PRO A 111 -0.14 -4.36 21.68
N LYS A 112 0.90 -5.18 21.60
CA LYS A 112 1.58 -5.75 22.77
C LYS A 112 2.75 -4.88 23.23
N ASP A 113 3.35 -4.12 22.30
CA ASP A 113 4.46 -3.20 22.59
C ASP A 113 3.93 -1.78 22.77
N GLN A 114 4.36 -1.12 23.84
CA GLN A 114 3.94 0.24 24.17
C GLN A 114 4.29 1.25 23.06
N ARG A 115 5.38 1.02 22.33
CA ARG A 115 5.79 1.89 21.21
C ARG A 115 4.81 1.78 20.05
N THR A 116 4.33 0.56 19.77
CA THR A 116 3.27 0.34 18.78
C THR A 116 1.97 1.02 19.22
N GLU A 117 1.58 0.89 20.48
CA GLU A 117 0.40 1.54 21.03
C GLU A 117 0.49 3.07 20.91
N ASN A 118 1.61 3.65 21.30
CA ASN A 118 1.83 5.09 21.20
C ASN A 118 1.73 5.57 19.74
N TYR A 119 2.30 4.82 18.82
CA TYR A 119 2.24 5.15 17.38
C TYR A 119 0.80 5.08 16.85
N VAL A 120 0.10 3.97 17.10
CA VAL A 120 -1.28 3.76 16.62
C VAL A 120 -2.26 4.77 17.23
N THR A 121 -2.06 5.18 18.49
CA THR A 121 -2.92 6.16 19.18
C THR A 121 -2.51 7.60 18.94
N GLY A 122 -1.42 7.87 18.22
CA GLY A 122 -0.90 9.22 17.97
C GLY A 122 -0.30 9.88 19.22
N ARG A 123 0.06 9.11 20.23
CA ARG A 123 0.72 9.58 21.46
C ARG A 123 2.23 9.59 21.27
N PHE A 124 2.70 10.56 20.52
CA PHE A 124 4.14 10.84 20.43
C PHE A 124 4.52 11.68 21.63
N GLY A 125 5.23 11.08 22.57
CA GLY A 125 5.83 11.79 23.72
C GLY A 125 7.12 12.48 23.32
#